data_4759e6a8aec3b2a4c88c9bbb382da528
#
_entry.id   4759e6a8aec3b2a4c88c9bbb382da528
#
_cell.length_a   1.000
_cell.length_b   1.000
_cell.length_c   1.000
_cell.angle_alpha   90.00
_cell.angle_beta   90.00
_cell.angle_gamma   90.00
#
_symmetry.space_group_name_H-M   'P 1'
#
loop_
_entity.id
_entity.type
_entity.pdbx_description
1 polymer ?
#
loop_
_entity_poly.entity_id
_entity_poly.type
_entity_poly.pdbx_seq_one_letter_code
_entity_poly.pdbx_strand_id
1 'polypeptide(L)'
;VAINAMDIDGVVDFAKKNAVDLVFVAPDDPLAAGMVDALEKESIRAFDPRANAAIIESSKVFSKNLMKKYGIPTADYAVFSDPKEVVEYVEKRGKFPVVIKADGLALGKGVIIAQNFDEAKDAVHTIMEDKVFGASGNNVVVEEFLTGPEVSVLAFTDGKTLRPMVSSKDHKRALDGDQGLNTGGMGTVAPNPYYTPEIAQQCMDTIFLPTIRAMQEEGRPFTG
;
A
#
# COMPACT_ATOMS: atom_id res chain seq x y z
N VAL A 1 -12.39 -23.75 -6.47
CA VAL A 1 -11.96 -24.55 -5.33
C VAL A 1 -12.43 -23.85 -4.06
N ALA A 2 -13.03 -24.60 -3.13
CA ALA A 2 -13.53 -24.06 -1.86
C ALA A 2 -12.39 -24.05 -0.80
N ILE A 3 -11.34 -23.26 -1.06
CA ILE A 3 -10.23 -23.03 -0.12
C ILE A 3 -10.19 -21.53 0.15
N ASN A 4 -10.14 -21.14 1.44
CA ASN A 4 -9.99 -19.74 1.80
C ASN A 4 -8.59 -19.26 1.38
N ALA A 5 -8.48 -18.06 0.84
CA ALA A 5 -7.20 -17.47 0.42
C ALA A 5 -6.19 -17.33 1.57
N MET A 6 -6.68 -17.21 2.81
CA MET A 6 -5.84 -17.17 4.02
C MET A 6 -5.49 -18.55 4.59
N ASP A 7 -6.02 -19.62 4.02
CA ASP A 7 -5.65 -20.99 4.37
C ASP A 7 -4.39 -21.40 3.59
N ILE A 8 -3.24 -20.90 4.04
CA ILE A 8 -1.95 -21.09 3.38
C ILE A 8 -1.62 -22.57 3.21
N ASP A 9 -1.80 -23.36 4.25
CA ASP A 9 -1.52 -24.80 4.22
C ASP A 9 -2.46 -25.51 3.23
N GLY A 10 -3.74 -25.16 3.22
CA GLY A 10 -4.71 -25.70 2.27
C GLY A 10 -4.38 -25.36 0.82
N VAL A 11 -3.88 -24.13 0.53
CA VAL A 11 -3.44 -23.73 -0.80
C VAL A 11 -2.19 -24.51 -1.23
N VAL A 12 -1.21 -24.63 -0.34
CA VAL A 12 0.02 -25.41 -0.59
C VAL A 12 -0.30 -26.87 -0.88
N ASP A 13 -1.12 -27.50 -0.05
CA ASP A 13 -1.53 -28.90 -0.22
C ASP A 13 -2.31 -29.11 -1.52
N PHE A 14 -3.20 -28.17 -1.87
CA PHE A 14 -3.90 -28.19 -3.14
C PHE A 14 -2.93 -28.11 -4.33
N ALA A 15 -1.98 -27.19 -4.28
CA ALA A 15 -1.01 -27.00 -5.34
C ALA A 15 -0.13 -28.25 -5.55
N LYS A 16 0.32 -28.89 -4.45
CA LYS A 16 1.08 -30.15 -4.50
C LYS A 16 0.24 -31.29 -5.10
N LYS A 17 -0.98 -31.47 -4.59
CA LYS A 17 -1.87 -32.57 -5.01
C LYS A 17 -2.25 -32.50 -6.49
N ASN A 18 -2.35 -31.29 -7.02
CA ASN A 18 -2.78 -31.05 -8.40
C ASN A 18 -1.60 -30.73 -9.35
N ALA A 19 -0.36 -30.86 -8.89
CA ALA A 19 0.86 -30.57 -9.65
C ALA A 19 0.79 -29.17 -10.34
N VAL A 20 0.42 -28.14 -9.57
CA VAL A 20 0.31 -26.77 -10.08
C VAL A 20 1.69 -26.23 -10.42
N ASP A 21 1.88 -25.73 -11.64
CA ASP A 21 3.15 -25.24 -12.15
C ASP A 21 3.56 -23.89 -11.60
N LEU A 22 2.59 -23.02 -11.30
CA LEU A 22 2.80 -21.66 -10.82
C LEU A 22 1.58 -21.20 -10.00
N VAL A 23 1.83 -20.59 -8.87
CA VAL A 23 0.81 -19.90 -8.06
C VAL A 23 1.04 -18.40 -8.13
N PHE A 24 0.02 -17.65 -8.56
CA PHE A 24 0.01 -16.19 -8.54
C PHE A 24 -0.73 -15.73 -7.27
N VAL A 25 0.01 -15.07 -6.36
CA VAL A 25 -0.53 -14.64 -5.06
C VAL A 25 -1.02 -13.19 -5.16
N ALA A 26 -2.17 -12.99 -5.79
CA ALA A 26 -2.71 -11.66 -6.06
C ALA A 26 -3.28 -10.89 -4.84
N PRO A 27 -3.91 -11.54 -3.81
CA PRO A 27 -4.46 -10.81 -2.69
C PRO A 27 -3.38 -10.38 -1.67
N ASP A 28 -3.51 -9.16 -1.13
CA ASP A 28 -2.53 -8.56 -0.21
C ASP A 28 -2.39 -9.33 1.12
N ASP A 29 -3.50 -9.75 1.71
CA ASP A 29 -3.49 -10.41 3.03
C ASP A 29 -2.71 -11.74 3.02
N PRO A 30 -2.94 -12.71 2.09
CA PRO A 30 -2.14 -13.92 1.99
C PRO A 30 -0.67 -13.64 1.66
N LEU A 31 -0.40 -12.60 0.85
CA LEU A 31 0.94 -12.20 0.50
C LEU A 31 1.71 -11.75 1.75
N ALA A 32 1.12 -10.82 2.52
CA ALA A 32 1.67 -10.34 3.78
C ALA A 32 1.83 -11.46 4.82
N ALA A 33 0.94 -12.47 4.80
CA ALA A 33 0.99 -13.63 5.69
C ALA A 33 2.03 -14.68 5.29
N GLY A 34 2.71 -14.55 4.13
CA GLY A 34 3.81 -15.43 3.71
C GLY A 34 3.40 -16.61 2.83
N MET A 35 2.35 -16.47 2.05
CA MET A 35 1.92 -17.50 1.08
C MET A 35 3.05 -17.85 0.12
N VAL A 36 3.79 -16.87 -0.40
CA VAL A 36 4.93 -17.10 -1.31
C VAL A 36 6.02 -17.89 -0.61
N ASP A 37 6.37 -17.52 0.64
CA ASP A 37 7.38 -18.21 1.43
C ASP A 37 7.00 -19.70 1.65
N ALA A 38 5.73 -19.95 1.94
CA ALA A 38 5.22 -21.31 2.16
C ALA A 38 5.25 -22.16 0.87
N LEU A 39 4.86 -21.60 -0.26
CA LEU A 39 4.91 -22.27 -1.56
C LEU A 39 6.35 -22.59 -1.98
N GLU A 40 7.25 -21.63 -1.87
CA GLU A 40 8.67 -21.82 -2.23
C GLU A 40 9.36 -22.86 -1.34
N LYS A 41 9.02 -22.94 -0.06
CA LYS A 41 9.52 -23.97 0.86
C LYS A 41 9.20 -25.37 0.37
N GLU A 42 8.08 -25.53 -0.31
CA GLU A 42 7.64 -26.81 -0.91
C GLU A 42 8.05 -26.92 -2.39
N SER A 43 8.96 -26.04 -2.85
CA SER A 43 9.46 -26.02 -4.25
C SER A 43 8.37 -25.77 -5.29
N ILE A 44 7.28 -25.11 -4.91
CA ILE A 44 6.23 -24.66 -5.81
C ILE A 44 6.59 -23.23 -6.26
N ARG A 45 6.64 -22.98 -7.56
CA ARG A 45 6.90 -21.64 -8.08
C ARG A 45 5.74 -20.72 -7.71
N ALA A 46 6.07 -19.57 -7.15
CA ALA A 46 5.11 -18.53 -6.83
C ALA A 46 5.51 -17.21 -7.49
N PHE A 47 4.53 -16.41 -7.85
CA PHE A 47 4.72 -15.04 -8.31
C PHE A 47 4.21 -14.11 -7.21
N ASP A 48 4.93 -13.05 -6.98
CA ASP A 48 4.85 -11.96 -6.02
C ASP A 48 5.88 -12.04 -4.89
N PRO A 49 6.12 -10.95 -4.13
CA PRO A 49 7.19 -10.90 -3.15
C PRO A 49 6.94 -11.78 -1.94
N ARG A 50 8.04 -12.21 -1.32
CA ARG A 50 8.01 -12.84 0.00
C ARG A 50 7.47 -11.88 1.07
N ALA A 51 6.98 -12.40 2.19
CA ALA A 51 6.40 -11.61 3.27
C ALA A 51 7.34 -10.51 3.79
N ASN A 52 8.65 -10.77 3.83
CA ASN A 52 9.61 -9.77 4.27
C ASN A 52 9.69 -8.55 3.34
N ALA A 53 9.41 -8.70 2.05
CA ALA A 53 9.35 -7.60 1.08
C ALA A 53 7.93 -7.04 0.94
N ALA A 54 6.89 -7.86 1.08
CA ALA A 54 5.49 -7.43 1.09
C ALA A 54 5.17 -6.43 2.21
N ILE A 55 6.05 -6.29 3.21
CA ILE A 55 5.92 -5.27 4.27
C ILE A 55 5.83 -3.85 3.72
N ILE A 56 6.35 -3.58 2.51
CA ILE A 56 6.23 -2.25 1.89
C ILE A 56 4.76 -1.85 1.65
N GLU A 57 3.88 -2.83 1.46
CA GLU A 57 2.43 -2.62 1.34
C GLU A 57 1.73 -2.83 2.68
N SER A 58 2.11 -3.87 3.43
CA SER A 58 1.41 -4.25 4.66
C SER A 58 1.73 -3.35 5.86
N SER A 59 2.72 -2.46 5.80
CA SER A 59 3.00 -1.43 6.80
C SER A 59 3.26 -0.08 6.17
N LYS A 60 2.33 0.84 6.38
CA LYS A 60 2.47 2.24 5.92
C LYS A 60 3.61 2.95 6.65
N VAL A 61 3.82 2.63 7.92
CA VAL A 61 4.94 3.15 8.72
C VAL A 61 6.27 2.73 8.13
N PHE A 62 6.42 1.43 7.80
CA PHE A 62 7.63 0.94 7.13
C PHE A 62 7.84 1.64 5.79
N SER A 63 6.82 1.68 4.95
CA SER A 63 6.89 2.29 3.62
C SER A 63 7.30 3.77 3.69
N LYS A 64 6.69 4.55 4.58
CA LYS A 64 7.02 5.96 4.77
C LYS A 64 8.45 6.17 5.29
N ASN A 65 8.87 5.38 6.25
CA ASN A 65 10.22 5.45 6.79
C ASN A 65 11.27 5.05 5.74
N LEU A 66 10.98 4.03 4.93
CA LEU A 66 11.81 3.65 3.79
C LEU A 66 11.96 4.82 2.80
N MET A 67 10.84 5.40 2.37
CA MET A 67 10.86 6.53 1.44
C MET A 67 11.67 7.70 1.98
N LYS A 68 11.48 8.06 3.25
CA LYS A 68 12.24 9.13 3.91
C LYS A 68 13.73 8.81 3.99
N LYS A 69 14.10 7.59 4.39
CA LYS A 69 15.49 7.15 4.52
C LYS A 69 16.25 7.22 3.20
N TYR A 70 15.60 6.86 2.11
CA TYR A 70 16.20 6.77 0.78
C TYR A 70 15.90 7.95 -0.15
N GLY A 71 15.27 9.01 0.37
CA GLY A 71 14.97 10.22 -0.38
C GLY A 71 13.94 10.02 -1.50
N ILE A 72 13.06 9.02 -1.37
CA ILE A 72 11.99 8.75 -2.32
C ILE A 72 10.85 9.74 -2.07
N PRO A 73 10.36 10.47 -3.09
CA PRO A 73 9.30 11.44 -2.93
C PRO A 73 8.03 10.83 -2.32
N THR A 74 7.52 11.48 -1.30
CA THR A 74 6.26 11.12 -0.64
C THR A 74 5.67 12.35 0.06
N ALA A 75 4.38 12.30 0.41
CA ALA A 75 3.74 13.31 1.22
C ALA A 75 4.45 13.49 2.57
N ASP A 76 4.52 14.72 3.07
CA ASP A 76 4.98 14.99 4.44
C ASP A 76 4.16 14.19 5.44
N TYR A 77 4.83 13.55 6.39
CA TYR A 77 4.16 12.67 7.34
C TYR A 77 4.78 12.68 8.73
N ALA A 78 3.98 12.25 9.70
CA ALA A 78 4.44 11.90 11.04
C ALA A 78 3.76 10.59 11.49
N VAL A 79 4.45 9.83 12.34
CA VAL A 79 3.97 8.53 12.84
C VAL A 79 3.74 8.64 14.35
N PHE A 80 2.64 8.07 14.82
CA PHE A 80 2.26 8.10 16.22
C PHE A 80 1.70 6.75 16.67
N SER A 81 1.94 6.44 17.95
CA SER A 81 1.35 5.31 18.69
C SER A 81 0.45 5.74 19.85
N ASP A 82 0.46 7.03 20.19
CA ASP A 82 -0.39 7.62 21.22
C ASP A 82 -1.44 8.56 20.60
N PRO A 83 -2.75 8.32 20.80
CA PRO A 83 -3.80 9.16 20.25
C PRO A 83 -3.72 10.63 20.69
N LYS A 84 -3.24 10.91 21.91
CA LYS A 84 -3.07 12.30 22.39
C LYS A 84 -2.01 13.05 21.60
N GLU A 85 -0.87 12.40 21.30
CA GLU A 85 0.19 13.00 20.49
C GLU A 85 -0.29 13.30 19.06
N VAL A 86 -1.18 12.46 18.49
CA VAL A 86 -1.79 12.74 17.18
C VAL A 86 -2.61 14.01 17.24
N VAL A 87 -3.50 14.11 18.22
CA VAL A 87 -4.39 15.28 18.36
C VAL A 87 -3.58 16.55 18.55
N GLU A 88 -2.59 16.55 19.44
CA GLU A 88 -1.69 17.70 19.67
C GLU A 88 -0.92 18.09 18.39
N TYR A 89 -0.43 17.11 17.64
CA TYR A 89 0.28 17.34 16.39
C TYR A 89 -0.63 17.99 15.32
N VAL A 90 -1.85 17.47 15.14
CA VAL A 90 -2.81 17.99 14.15
C VAL A 90 -3.25 19.41 14.55
N GLU A 91 -3.51 19.67 15.83
CA GLU A 91 -3.86 21.00 16.35
C GLU A 91 -2.74 22.00 16.07
N LYS A 92 -1.51 21.66 16.44
CA LYS A 92 -0.33 22.51 16.22
C LYS A 92 -0.06 22.77 14.74
N ARG A 93 -0.29 21.78 13.88
CA ARG A 93 -0.12 21.92 12.44
C ARG A 93 -1.13 22.91 11.83
N GLY A 94 -2.39 22.86 12.27
CA GLY A 94 -3.45 23.78 11.86
C GLY A 94 -3.75 23.80 10.37
N LYS A 95 -3.34 22.77 9.61
CA LYS A 95 -3.52 22.68 8.15
C LYS A 95 -4.49 21.55 7.80
N PHE A 96 -5.52 21.89 7.04
CA PHE A 96 -6.53 20.93 6.57
C PHE A 96 -6.74 21.07 5.05
N PRO A 97 -7.20 19.98 4.35
CA PRO A 97 -7.43 18.66 4.92
C PRO A 97 -6.15 17.98 5.41
N VAL A 98 -6.30 17.02 6.32
CA VAL A 98 -5.24 16.15 6.80
C VAL A 98 -5.65 14.68 6.59
N VAL A 99 -4.69 13.82 6.24
CA VAL A 99 -4.93 12.40 6.01
C VAL A 99 -4.43 11.60 7.20
N ILE A 100 -5.30 10.80 7.82
CA ILE A 100 -4.96 9.93 8.95
C ILE A 100 -5.15 8.48 8.49
N LYS A 101 -4.08 7.69 8.55
CA LYS A 101 -4.05 6.31 8.07
C LYS A 101 -3.69 5.34 9.18
N ALA A 102 -4.49 4.30 9.35
CA ALA A 102 -4.08 3.14 10.16
C ALA A 102 -2.87 2.45 9.54
N ASP A 103 -1.94 1.97 10.36
CA ASP A 103 -0.83 1.12 9.88
C ASP A 103 -1.36 -0.29 9.58
N GLY A 104 -0.98 -0.86 8.44
CA GLY A 104 -1.48 -2.16 8.00
C GLY A 104 -2.44 -2.08 6.81
N LEU A 105 -2.87 -3.24 6.32
CA LEU A 105 -3.69 -3.36 5.11
C LEU A 105 -5.09 -2.77 5.31
N ALA A 106 -5.72 -3.04 6.46
CA ALA A 106 -7.04 -2.52 6.85
C ALA A 106 -8.11 -2.62 5.73
N LEU A 107 -7.98 -3.62 4.83
CA LEU A 107 -8.83 -3.83 3.65
C LEU A 107 -9.01 -2.56 2.78
N GLY A 108 -8.00 -1.70 2.72
CA GLY A 108 -8.06 -0.42 2.00
C GLY A 108 -8.95 0.66 2.65
N LYS A 109 -9.56 0.37 3.81
CA LYS A 109 -10.53 1.28 4.47
C LYS A 109 -9.93 2.10 5.62
N GLY A 110 -8.69 1.84 6.00
CA GLY A 110 -8.01 2.49 7.13
C GLY A 110 -7.50 3.90 6.84
N VAL A 111 -8.11 4.65 5.93
CA VAL A 111 -7.71 6.00 5.53
C VAL A 111 -8.87 6.96 5.72
N ILE A 112 -8.68 8.00 6.54
CA ILE A 112 -9.67 9.05 6.78
C ILE A 112 -9.05 10.39 6.40
N ILE A 113 -9.78 11.17 5.59
CA ILE A 113 -9.41 12.53 5.19
C ILE A 113 -10.27 13.49 6.02
N ALA A 114 -9.66 14.10 7.03
CA ALA A 114 -10.33 15.04 7.92
C ALA A 114 -10.25 16.47 7.36
N GLN A 115 -11.40 17.12 7.23
CA GLN A 115 -11.53 18.47 6.68
C GLN A 115 -11.30 19.55 7.72
N ASN A 116 -11.37 19.21 9.00
CA ASN A 116 -11.22 20.09 10.14
C ASN A 116 -10.71 19.32 11.37
N PHE A 117 -10.46 20.04 12.46
CA PHE A 117 -9.90 19.48 13.68
C PHE A 117 -10.84 18.48 14.37
N ASP A 118 -12.14 18.73 14.36
CA ASP A 118 -13.09 17.82 15.01
C ASP A 118 -13.17 16.49 14.28
N GLU A 119 -13.23 16.52 12.95
CA GLU A 119 -13.14 15.29 12.14
C GLU A 119 -11.81 14.53 12.35
N ALA A 120 -10.71 15.24 12.56
CA ALA A 120 -9.44 14.60 12.85
C ALA A 120 -9.45 13.90 14.22
N LYS A 121 -10.04 14.50 15.24
CA LYS A 121 -10.24 13.85 16.56
C LYS A 121 -11.10 12.60 16.44
N ASP A 122 -12.20 12.67 15.71
CA ASP A 122 -13.09 11.53 15.48
C ASP A 122 -12.37 10.40 14.73
N ALA A 123 -11.53 10.75 13.74
CA ALA A 123 -10.70 9.77 13.02
C ALA A 123 -9.69 9.07 13.94
N VAL A 124 -9.02 9.83 14.81
CA VAL A 124 -8.08 9.27 15.81
C VAL A 124 -8.81 8.35 16.77
N HIS A 125 -9.96 8.76 17.31
CA HIS A 125 -10.78 7.95 18.18
C HIS A 125 -11.19 6.65 17.51
N THR A 126 -11.74 6.71 16.31
CA THR A 126 -12.19 5.56 15.52
C THR A 126 -11.06 4.57 15.26
N ILE A 127 -9.87 5.06 14.86
CA ILE A 127 -8.75 4.20 14.46
C ILE A 127 -8.02 3.64 15.67
N MET A 128 -7.67 4.50 16.64
CA MET A 128 -6.72 4.15 17.70
C MET A 128 -7.38 3.71 19.00
N GLU A 129 -8.54 4.26 19.35
CA GLU A 129 -9.25 3.97 20.60
C GLU A 129 -10.29 2.88 20.39
N ASP A 130 -11.23 3.05 19.45
CA ASP A 130 -12.23 2.03 19.10
C ASP A 130 -11.62 0.84 18.37
N LYS A 131 -10.45 1.03 17.77
CA LYS A 131 -9.70 0.00 17.02
C LYS A 131 -10.53 -0.74 15.98
N VAL A 132 -11.35 0.00 15.23
CA VAL A 132 -12.23 -0.57 14.20
C VAL A 132 -11.45 -1.37 13.12
N PHE A 133 -10.14 -1.14 13.01
CA PHE A 133 -9.21 -1.88 12.15
C PHE A 133 -8.29 -2.84 12.94
N GLY A 134 -8.67 -3.21 14.16
CA GLY A 134 -7.90 -4.13 15.00
C GLY A 134 -6.47 -3.62 15.27
N ALA A 135 -5.48 -4.51 15.14
CA ALA A 135 -4.08 -4.19 15.41
C ALA A 135 -3.50 -3.11 14.47
N SER A 136 -4.07 -2.92 13.27
CA SER A 136 -3.67 -1.85 12.36
C SER A 136 -3.87 -0.45 12.94
N GLY A 137 -4.76 -0.31 13.94
CA GLY A 137 -4.98 0.94 14.67
C GLY A 137 -4.00 1.21 15.81
N ASN A 138 -2.99 0.36 16.03
CA ASN A 138 -1.99 0.61 17.07
C ASN A 138 -1.04 1.76 16.72
N ASN A 139 -0.80 1.97 15.43
CA ASN A 139 -0.05 3.10 14.92
C ASN A 139 -0.87 3.82 13.85
N VAL A 140 -0.64 5.10 13.72
CA VAL A 140 -1.19 5.90 12.63
C VAL A 140 -0.11 6.70 11.94
N VAL A 141 -0.31 6.91 10.64
CA VAL A 141 0.46 7.85 9.84
C VAL A 141 -0.43 9.05 9.56
N VAL A 142 0.01 10.23 9.97
CA VAL A 142 -0.65 11.51 9.66
C VAL A 142 0.11 12.14 8.50
N GLU A 143 -0.60 12.41 7.41
CA GLU A 143 0.01 12.93 6.18
C GLU A 143 -0.63 14.25 5.74
N GLU A 144 0.13 15.03 4.97
CA GLU A 144 -0.48 16.12 4.20
C GLU A 144 -1.41 15.57 3.12
N PHE A 145 -2.44 16.33 2.81
CA PHE A 145 -3.35 16.01 1.71
C PHE A 145 -2.74 16.53 0.40
N LEU A 146 -2.42 15.59 -0.50
CA LEU A 146 -1.94 15.93 -1.84
C LEU A 146 -3.11 16.13 -2.80
N THR A 147 -2.94 17.07 -3.71
CA THR A 147 -3.89 17.36 -4.80
C THR A 147 -3.22 17.17 -6.15
N GLY A 148 -3.99 16.80 -7.15
CA GLY A 148 -3.50 16.63 -8.52
C GLY A 148 -4.14 15.42 -9.21
N PRO A 149 -3.82 15.23 -10.51
CA PRO A 149 -4.26 14.04 -11.24
C PRO A 149 -3.64 12.76 -10.64
N GLU A 150 -4.48 11.76 -10.38
CA GLU A 150 -4.02 10.45 -9.92
C GLU A 150 -3.45 9.63 -11.09
N VAL A 151 -2.34 8.96 -10.85
CA VAL A 151 -1.70 8.05 -11.79
C VAL A 151 -1.34 6.75 -11.07
N SER A 152 -1.74 5.62 -11.65
CA SER A 152 -1.30 4.30 -11.22
C SER A 152 -0.33 3.73 -12.26
N VAL A 153 0.83 3.31 -11.81
CA VAL A 153 1.83 2.63 -12.66
C VAL A 153 2.31 1.38 -11.93
N LEU A 154 2.00 0.23 -12.50
CA LEU A 154 2.50 -1.05 -12.03
C LEU A 154 3.79 -1.41 -12.78
N ALA A 155 4.61 -2.24 -12.17
CA ALA A 155 5.83 -2.72 -12.81
C ALA A 155 6.17 -4.13 -12.35
N PHE A 156 6.73 -4.92 -13.26
CA PHE A 156 7.36 -6.18 -12.91
C PHE A 156 8.81 -5.96 -12.52
N THR A 157 9.29 -6.71 -11.54
CA THR A 157 10.70 -6.68 -11.15
C THR A 157 11.24 -8.05 -10.72
N ASP A 158 12.50 -8.31 -11.05
CA ASP A 158 13.30 -9.43 -10.54
C ASP A 158 14.19 -9.02 -9.36
N GLY A 159 13.95 -7.85 -8.77
CA GLY A 159 14.77 -7.25 -7.74
C GLY A 159 15.94 -6.40 -8.25
N LYS A 160 16.19 -6.39 -9.56
CA LYS A 160 17.27 -5.61 -10.23
C LYS A 160 16.74 -4.86 -11.43
N THR A 161 16.07 -5.56 -12.31
CA THR A 161 15.44 -5.01 -13.52
C THR A 161 14.00 -4.65 -13.21
N LEU A 162 13.54 -3.53 -13.75
CA LEU A 162 12.18 -3.07 -13.61
C LEU A 162 11.55 -2.85 -14.98
N ARG A 163 10.33 -3.36 -15.17
CA ARG A 163 9.57 -3.26 -16.43
C ARG A 163 8.18 -2.67 -16.12
N PRO A 164 8.02 -1.35 -16.29
CA PRO A 164 6.73 -0.71 -16.06
C PRO A 164 5.70 -1.17 -17.10
N MET A 165 4.47 -1.32 -16.62
CA MET A 165 3.31 -1.53 -17.45
C MET A 165 2.77 -0.20 -17.98
N VAL A 166 1.74 -0.25 -18.83
CA VAL A 166 1.02 0.94 -19.25
C VAL A 166 0.41 1.63 -18.03
N SER A 167 0.55 2.96 -17.97
CA SER A 167 -0.02 3.76 -16.88
C SER A 167 -1.54 3.79 -16.95
N SER A 168 -2.19 3.94 -15.81
CA SER A 168 -3.64 4.01 -15.72
C SER A 168 -4.12 5.13 -14.81
N LYS A 169 -5.39 5.50 -14.95
CA LYS A 169 -6.13 6.36 -14.04
C LYS A 169 -7.37 5.62 -13.58
N ASP A 170 -7.44 5.39 -12.30
CA ASP A 170 -8.62 4.83 -11.65
C ASP A 170 -9.63 5.93 -11.30
N HIS A 171 -10.91 5.64 -11.44
CA HIS A 171 -12.03 6.51 -11.07
C HIS A 171 -12.69 5.97 -9.80
N LYS A 172 -12.22 6.44 -8.64
CA LYS A 172 -12.60 5.91 -7.32
C LYS A 172 -13.90 6.50 -6.77
N ARG A 173 -14.25 7.73 -7.17
CA ARG A 173 -15.43 8.41 -6.65
C ARG A 173 -16.71 7.88 -7.26
N ALA A 174 -17.75 7.74 -6.43
CA ALA A 174 -19.02 7.12 -6.82
C ALA A 174 -19.90 8.02 -7.69
N LEU A 175 -19.71 9.33 -7.65
CA LEU A 175 -20.59 10.32 -8.32
C LEU A 175 -19.82 11.14 -9.36
N ASP A 176 -20.58 11.77 -10.26
CA ASP A 176 -20.06 12.67 -11.29
C ASP A 176 -19.27 13.85 -10.67
N GLY A 177 -18.30 14.37 -11.43
CA GLY A 177 -17.48 15.48 -11.00
C GLY A 177 -16.50 15.14 -9.88
N ASP A 178 -16.08 13.88 -9.76
CA ASP A 178 -15.17 13.37 -8.73
C ASP A 178 -15.72 13.59 -7.31
N GLN A 179 -17.02 13.30 -7.13
CA GLN A 179 -17.77 13.49 -5.90
C GLN A 179 -18.16 12.15 -5.25
N GLY A 180 -18.64 12.23 -4.00
CA GLY A 180 -19.12 11.08 -3.25
C GLY A 180 -18.02 10.28 -2.56
N LEU A 181 -18.36 9.09 -2.09
CA LEU A 181 -17.44 8.19 -1.38
C LEU A 181 -16.47 7.50 -2.34
N ASN A 182 -15.31 7.15 -1.83
CA ASN A 182 -14.39 6.27 -2.55
C ASN A 182 -14.98 4.86 -2.67
N THR A 183 -14.80 4.27 -3.85
CA THR A 183 -15.16 2.89 -4.17
C THR A 183 -13.90 2.06 -4.43
N GLY A 184 -14.08 0.78 -4.74
CA GLY A 184 -12.99 -0.07 -5.24
C GLY A 184 -12.53 0.25 -6.68
N GLY A 185 -13.19 1.22 -7.33
CA GLY A 185 -12.97 1.64 -8.71
C GLY A 185 -14.23 1.52 -9.54
N MET A 186 -14.63 2.62 -10.17
CA MET A 186 -15.81 2.69 -11.08
C MET A 186 -15.41 2.43 -12.53
N GLY A 187 -14.14 2.42 -12.81
CA GLY A 187 -13.54 2.18 -14.12
C GLY A 187 -12.13 2.72 -14.20
N THR A 188 -11.39 2.30 -15.22
CA THR A 188 -9.98 2.65 -15.41
C THR A 188 -9.75 3.07 -16.86
N VAL A 189 -8.99 4.16 -17.04
CA VAL A 189 -8.50 4.60 -18.34
C VAL A 189 -7.01 4.32 -18.44
N ALA A 190 -6.60 3.65 -19.50
CA ALA A 190 -5.20 3.37 -19.83
C ALA A 190 -4.96 3.61 -21.34
N PRO A 191 -3.88 4.29 -21.74
CA PRO A 191 -2.89 4.96 -20.88
C PRO A 191 -3.45 6.19 -20.17
N ASN A 192 -2.81 6.55 -19.04
CA ASN A 192 -3.15 7.77 -18.32
C ASN A 192 -2.69 9.00 -19.12
N PRO A 193 -3.57 9.95 -19.47
CA PRO A 193 -3.22 11.10 -20.32
C PRO A 193 -2.27 12.10 -19.66
N TYR A 194 -2.11 12.05 -18.34
CA TYR A 194 -1.20 12.93 -17.58
C TYR A 194 0.18 12.33 -17.38
N TYR A 195 0.38 11.06 -17.70
CA TYR A 195 1.65 10.36 -17.52
C TYR A 195 2.50 10.47 -18.78
N THR A 196 3.16 11.62 -18.95
CA THR A 196 4.03 11.87 -20.11
C THR A 196 5.34 11.08 -20.03
N PRO A 197 6.10 10.96 -21.14
CA PRO A 197 7.41 10.32 -21.11
C PRO A 197 8.39 10.95 -20.12
N GLU A 198 8.34 12.28 -19.94
CA GLU A 198 9.19 13.00 -18.98
C GLU A 198 8.84 12.61 -17.54
N ILE A 199 7.54 12.58 -17.21
CA ILE A 199 7.06 12.14 -15.89
C ILE A 199 7.40 10.65 -15.68
N ALA A 200 7.27 9.81 -16.70
CA ALA A 200 7.65 8.40 -16.62
C ALA A 200 9.14 8.23 -16.29
N GLN A 201 10.01 9.00 -16.94
CA GLN A 201 11.44 8.97 -16.65
C GLN A 201 11.72 9.49 -15.23
N GLN A 202 11.09 10.57 -14.82
CA GLN A 202 11.21 11.09 -13.45
C GLN A 202 10.78 10.06 -12.41
N CYS A 203 9.64 9.39 -12.60
CA CYS A 203 9.16 8.33 -11.71
C CYS A 203 10.15 7.16 -11.67
N MET A 204 10.71 6.77 -12.82
CA MET A 204 11.71 5.72 -12.88
C MET A 204 12.93 6.07 -12.03
N ASP A 205 13.46 7.29 -12.17
CA ASP A 205 14.70 7.70 -11.53
C ASP A 205 14.55 8.05 -10.05
N THR A 206 13.37 8.56 -9.65
CA THR A 206 13.16 9.07 -8.28
C THR A 206 12.31 8.16 -7.39
N ILE A 207 11.52 7.26 -7.98
CA ILE A 207 10.60 6.39 -7.25
C ILE A 207 10.95 4.92 -7.45
N PHE A 208 10.81 4.40 -8.68
CA PHE A 208 10.90 2.96 -8.92
C PHE A 208 12.28 2.38 -8.62
N LEU A 209 13.31 2.86 -9.28
CA LEU A 209 14.68 2.35 -9.09
C LEU A 209 15.18 2.59 -7.65
N PRO A 210 14.98 3.76 -7.02
CA PRO A 210 15.32 3.95 -5.62
C PRO A 210 14.59 2.99 -4.67
N THR A 211 13.30 2.69 -4.92
CA THR A 211 12.53 1.75 -4.09
C THR A 211 13.11 0.35 -4.15
N ILE A 212 13.40 -0.18 -5.36
CA ILE A 212 13.98 -1.52 -5.51
C ILE A 212 15.34 -1.61 -4.84
N ARG A 213 16.20 -0.58 -5.00
CA ARG A 213 17.50 -0.51 -4.33
C ARG A 213 17.36 -0.45 -2.81
N ALA A 214 16.46 0.39 -2.32
CA ALA A 214 16.19 0.53 -0.89
C ALA A 214 15.76 -0.81 -0.27
N MET A 215 14.82 -1.52 -0.90
CA MET A 215 14.38 -2.83 -0.45
C MET A 215 15.50 -3.86 -0.45
N GLN A 216 16.39 -3.81 -1.44
CA GLN A 216 17.56 -4.68 -1.49
C GLN A 216 18.57 -4.37 -0.37
N GLU A 217 18.84 -3.08 -0.10
CA GLU A 217 19.72 -2.63 0.98
C GLU A 217 19.17 -2.94 2.37
N GLU A 218 17.86 -2.95 2.53
CA GLU A 218 17.19 -3.41 3.78
C GLU A 218 17.20 -4.94 3.95
N GLY A 219 17.81 -5.69 3.03
CA GLY A 219 17.81 -7.16 3.07
C GLY A 219 16.44 -7.78 2.75
N ARG A 220 15.60 -7.05 2.05
CA ARG A 220 14.21 -7.40 1.68
C ARG A 220 14.03 -7.30 0.16
N PRO A 221 14.79 -8.02 -0.67
CA PRO A 221 14.70 -7.89 -2.12
C PRO A 221 13.26 -8.15 -2.59
N PHE A 222 12.75 -7.21 -3.38
CA PHE A 222 11.40 -7.28 -3.91
C PHE A 222 11.43 -7.91 -5.30
N THR A 223 10.73 -9.02 -5.49
CA THR A 223 10.52 -9.72 -6.77
C THR A 223 9.04 -9.96 -6.98
N GLY A 224 8.50 -9.55 -8.13
CA GLY A 224 7.06 -9.66 -8.40
C GLY A 224 6.58 -8.67 -9.44
#